data_3bdbb648a0c45daade8f61b04c2f722f
#
_entry.id   3bdbb648a0c45daade8f61b04c2f722f
#
_cell.length_a   1.000
_cell.length_b   1.000
_cell.length_c   1.000
_cell.angle_alpha   90.00
_cell.angle_beta   90.00
_cell.angle_gamma   90.00
#
_symmetry.space_group_name_H-M   'P 1'
#
loop_
_entity.id
_entity.type
_entity.pdbx_description
1 polymer ?
#
loop_
_entity_poly.entity_id
_entity_poly.type
_entity_poly.pdbx_seq_one_letter_code
_entity_poly.pdbx_strand_id
1 'polypeptide(L)'
;MPFKFNEELWKVGRKIEDDALPVLNDFFECNFERNENDIFDIFDFKDEEKKMIVEVKGRRIPSTQYKETIITASKITEGYRAIEDGWKVYFLFVFTDKSGYFELKEDSSFKCKLTGTNCIQHYLIPVEDLKELKETEE
;
A
#
# COMPACT_ATOMS: atom_id res chain seq x y z
N MET A 1 -16.42 -8.48 -19.86
CA MET A 1 -17.40 -7.89 -18.93
C MET A 1 -16.83 -6.61 -18.37
N PRO A 2 -17.58 -5.51 -18.42
CA PRO A 2 -17.13 -4.30 -17.81
C PRO A 2 -17.03 -4.47 -16.29
N PHE A 3 -16.04 -3.82 -15.69
CA PHE A 3 -15.90 -3.78 -14.25
C PHE A 3 -17.12 -3.09 -13.64
N LYS A 4 -17.74 -3.72 -12.66
CA LYS A 4 -18.88 -3.14 -11.98
C LYS A 4 -18.45 -2.58 -10.63
N PHE A 5 -18.69 -1.30 -10.42
CA PHE A 5 -18.39 -0.63 -9.16
C PHE A 5 -19.19 -1.24 -8.03
N ASN A 6 -18.53 -1.61 -6.94
CA ASN A 6 -19.18 -2.15 -5.74
C ASN A 6 -19.01 -1.15 -4.60
N GLU A 7 -20.08 -0.44 -4.28
CA GLU A 7 -20.07 0.60 -3.25
C GLU A 7 -19.71 0.06 -1.87
N GLU A 8 -20.17 -1.13 -1.51
CA GLU A 8 -19.87 -1.72 -0.22
C GLU A 8 -18.38 -2.03 -0.06
N LEU A 9 -17.76 -2.59 -1.09
CA LEU A 9 -16.33 -2.86 -1.08
C LEU A 9 -15.51 -1.56 -1.05
N TRP A 10 -15.98 -0.54 -1.76
CA TRP A 10 -15.33 0.76 -1.76
C TRP A 10 -15.34 1.40 -0.36
N LYS A 11 -16.50 1.33 0.33
CA LYS A 11 -16.64 1.86 1.69
C LYS A 11 -15.74 1.14 2.68
N VAL A 12 -15.63 -0.19 2.57
CA VAL A 12 -14.75 -0.98 3.42
C VAL A 12 -13.29 -0.59 3.22
N GLY A 13 -12.86 -0.46 1.97
CA GLY A 13 -11.51 -0.02 1.64
C GLY A 13 -11.22 1.38 2.18
N ARG A 14 -12.17 2.30 2.01
CA ARG A 14 -12.05 3.67 2.49
C ARG A 14 -11.91 3.74 4.01
N LYS A 15 -12.67 2.90 4.73
CA LYS A 15 -12.58 2.83 6.18
C LYS A 15 -11.23 2.28 6.64
N ILE A 16 -10.71 1.27 5.95
CA ILE A 16 -9.38 0.73 6.24
C ILE A 16 -8.32 1.82 6.10
N GLU A 17 -8.39 2.61 5.04
CA GLU A 17 -7.49 3.75 4.82
C GLU A 17 -7.63 4.78 5.94
N ASP A 18 -8.86 5.17 6.27
CA ASP A 18 -9.11 6.17 7.30
C ASP A 18 -8.60 5.72 8.67
N ASP A 19 -8.77 4.43 8.99
CA ASP A 19 -8.27 3.87 10.26
C ASP A 19 -6.75 3.78 10.29
N ALA A 20 -6.12 3.58 9.13
CA ALA A 20 -4.65 3.48 9.04
C ALA A 20 -3.96 4.83 9.18
N LEU A 21 -4.61 5.92 8.79
CA LEU A 21 -3.97 7.23 8.74
C LEU A 21 -3.37 7.69 10.06
N PRO A 22 -4.10 7.68 11.19
CA PRO A 22 -3.51 8.09 12.46
C PRO A 22 -2.39 7.16 12.93
N VAL A 23 -2.49 5.86 12.63
CA VAL A 23 -1.45 4.89 12.98
C VAL A 23 -0.18 5.17 12.20
N LEU A 24 -0.30 5.46 10.89
CA LEU A 24 0.84 5.81 10.04
C LEU A 24 1.52 7.08 10.52
N ASN A 25 0.74 8.12 10.84
CA ASN A 25 1.29 9.39 11.31
C ASN A 25 2.05 9.22 12.61
N ASP A 26 1.53 8.42 13.51
CA ASP A 26 2.16 8.17 14.79
C ASP A 26 3.43 7.33 14.64
N PHE A 27 3.35 6.24 13.89
CA PHE A 27 4.47 5.32 13.71
C PHE A 27 5.66 5.97 12.98
N PHE A 28 5.40 6.72 11.90
CA PHE A 28 6.44 7.36 11.09
C PHE A 28 6.77 8.78 11.55
N GLU A 29 6.08 9.28 12.55
CA GLU A 29 6.22 10.66 13.04
C GLU A 29 6.04 11.67 11.90
N CYS A 30 4.96 11.49 11.14
CA CYS A 30 4.65 12.26 9.94
C CYS A 30 3.31 12.96 10.04
N ASN A 31 3.02 13.76 9.03
CA ASN A 31 1.73 14.42 8.86
C ASN A 31 1.15 14.01 7.51
N PHE A 32 0.86 12.73 7.36
CA PHE A 32 0.22 12.23 6.15
C PHE A 32 -1.17 12.80 6.01
N GLU A 33 -1.51 13.19 4.79
CA GLU A 33 -2.83 13.62 4.40
C GLU A 33 -3.29 12.78 3.23
N ARG A 34 -4.60 12.67 3.04
CA ARG A 34 -5.14 11.96 1.89
C ARG A 34 -4.68 12.65 0.61
N ASN A 35 -4.12 11.86 -0.28
CA ASN A 35 -3.60 12.36 -1.56
C ASN A 35 -4.75 12.49 -2.56
N GLU A 36 -5.15 13.71 -2.87
CA GLU A 36 -6.24 13.99 -3.80
C GLU A 36 -5.76 14.98 -4.86
N ASN A 37 -6.06 14.68 -6.11
CA ASN A 37 -5.83 15.57 -7.26
C ASN A 37 -4.36 16.02 -7.41
N ASP A 38 -3.42 15.13 -7.13
CA ASP A 38 -1.99 15.41 -7.24
C ASP A 38 -1.34 14.47 -8.26
N ILE A 39 -0.07 14.74 -8.58
CA ILE A 39 0.68 13.96 -9.57
C ILE A 39 0.85 12.49 -9.18
N PHE A 40 0.82 12.17 -7.89
CA PHE A 40 0.91 10.80 -7.39
C PHE A 40 -0.43 10.36 -6.78
N ASP A 41 -1.53 10.73 -7.44
CA ASP A 41 -2.90 10.49 -6.93
C ASP A 41 -3.27 9.00 -6.82
N ILE A 42 -2.49 8.11 -7.40
CA ILE A 42 -2.70 6.67 -7.23
C ILE A 42 -2.32 6.16 -5.84
N PHE A 43 -1.55 6.94 -5.08
CA PHE A 43 -1.19 6.61 -3.70
C PHE A 43 -2.17 7.26 -2.74
N ASP A 44 -2.52 6.56 -1.67
CA ASP A 44 -3.59 6.99 -0.77
C ASP A 44 -3.23 8.21 0.09
N PHE A 45 -1.99 8.27 0.58
CA PHE A 45 -1.56 9.30 1.51
C PHE A 45 -0.21 9.87 1.14
N LYS A 46 0.01 11.15 1.48
CA LYS A 46 1.30 11.81 1.27
C LYS A 46 1.62 12.76 2.42
N ASP A 47 2.91 12.95 2.67
CA ASP A 47 3.45 14.02 3.49
C ASP A 47 4.43 14.78 2.59
N GLU A 48 4.02 15.94 2.10
CA GLU A 48 4.84 16.72 1.16
C GLU A 48 6.11 17.26 1.77
N GLU A 49 6.06 17.65 3.03
CA GLU A 49 7.22 18.22 3.71
C GLU A 49 8.34 17.19 3.82
N LYS A 50 7.99 15.96 4.19
CA LYS A 50 8.96 14.87 4.32
C LYS A 50 9.16 14.09 3.03
N LYS A 51 8.37 14.36 2.00
CA LYS A 51 8.39 13.65 0.72
C LYS A 51 8.21 12.15 0.92
N MET A 52 7.12 11.78 1.54
CA MET A 52 6.75 10.38 1.78
C MET A 52 5.35 10.12 1.25
N ILE A 53 5.17 8.98 0.56
CA ILE A 53 3.85 8.54 0.08
C ILE A 53 3.60 7.10 0.50
N VAL A 54 2.34 6.79 0.74
CA VAL A 54 1.90 5.46 1.19
C VAL A 54 0.68 5.00 0.39
N GLU A 55 0.75 3.76 -0.09
CA GLU A 55 -0.39 3.03 -0.63
C GLU A 55 -0.87 2.03 0.42
N VAL A 56 -2.17 2.03 0.72
CA VAL A 56 -2.78 1.12 1.69
C VAL A 56 -3.61 0.08 0.96
N LYS A 57 -3.36 -1.19 1.26
CA LYS A 57 -4.13 -2.31 0.70
C LYS A 57 -4.72 -3.15 1.83
N GLY A 58 -6.05 -3.15 1.90
CA GLY A 58 -6.75 -4.05 2.81
C GLY A 58 -6.77 -5.46 2.25
N ARG A 59 -6.46 -6.42 3.09
CA ARG A 59 -6.54 -7.84 2.77
C ARG A 59 -7.45 -8.48 3.81
N ARG A 60 -8.60 -8.99 3.40
CA ARG A 60 -9.62 -9.54 4.31
C ARG A 60 -9.30 -10.96 4.75
N ILE A 61 -8.02 -11.24 4.94
CA ILE A 61 -7.51 -12.55 5.33
C ILE A 61 -6.45 -12.36 6.41
N PRO A 62 -6.16 -13.40 7.22
CA PRO A 62 -5.03 -13.35 8.14
C PRO A 62 -3.71 -13.32 7.38
N SER A 63 -2.71 -12.69 7.96
CA SER A 63 -1.37 -12.62 7.35
C SER A 63 -0.73 -13.98 7.15
N THR A 64 -1.22 -15.00 7.84
CA THR A 64 -0.71 -16.38 7.77
C THR A 64 -1.35 -17.22 6.68
N GLN A 65 -2.38 -16.72 6.00
CA GLN A 65 -3.11 -17.53 5.02
C GLN A 65 -2.29 -17.86 3.77
N TYR A 66 -1.51 -16.90 3.27
CA TYR A 66 -0.64 -17.09 2.12
C TYR A 66 0.78 -16.64 2.47
N LYS A 67 1.76 -17.24 1.82
CA LYS A 67 3.16 -16.85 2.01
C LYS A 67 3.47 -15.51 1.36
N GLU A 68 2.68 -15.11 0.36
CA GLU A 68 2.91 -13.90 -0.42
C GLU A 68 1.63 -13.10 -0.55
N THR A 69 1.78 -11.78 -0.62
CA THR A 69 0.71 -10.89 -1.04
C THR A 69 1.10 -10.30 -2.40
N ILE A 70 0.18 -9.60 -3.04
CA ILE A 70 0.39 -9.08 -4.38
C ILE A 70 0.10 -7.58 -4.44
N ILE A 71 0.80 -6.92 -5.37
CA ILE A 71 0.51 -5.52 -5.70
C ILE A 71 0.61 -5.36 -7.22
N THR A 72 -0.24 -4.54 -7.80
CA THR A 72 -0.22 -4.34 -9.25
C THR A 72 1.11 -3.73 -9.70
N ALA A 73 1.59 -4.19 -10.86
CA ALA A 73 2.86 -3.70 -11.40
C ALA A 73 2.82 -2.19 -11.67
N SER A 74 1.65 -1.63 -12.02
CA SER A 74 1.50 -0.20 -12.26
C SER A 74 1.80 0.62 -11.00
N LYS A 75 1.40 0.13 -9.81
CA LYS A 75 1.70 0.82 -8.55
C LYS A 75 3.19 0.84 -8.27
N ILE A 76 3.89 -0.25 -8.56
CA ILE A 76 5.33 -0.32 -8.39
C ILE A 76 6.04 0.64 -9.39
N THR A 77 5.58 0.67 -10.63
CA THR A 77 6.13 1.59 -11.64
C THR A 77 5.99 3.04 -11.21
N GLU A 78 4.80 3.43 -10.75
CA GLU A 78 4.58 4.79 -10.25
C GLU A 78 5.40 5.09 -9.00
N GLY A 79 5.60 4.06 -8.16
CA GLY A 79 6.48 4.17 -7.00
C GLY A 79 7.92 4.49 -7.39
N TYR A 80 8.45 3.83 -8.41
CA TYR A 80 9.79 4.13 -8.90
C TYR A 80 9.91 5.54 -9.47
N ARG A 81 8.87 6.03 -10.14
CA ARG A 81 8.85 7.42 -10.62
C ARG A 81 8.91 8.40 -9.46
N ALA A 82 8.17 8.13 -8.39
CA ALA A 82 8.21 8.97 -7.21
C ALA A 82 9.59 8.97 -6.55
N ILE A 83 10.26 7.81 -6.51
CA ILE A 83 11.61 7.70 -5.96
C ILE A 83 12.59 8.57 -6.78
N GLU A 84 12.45 8.59 -8.10
CA GLU A 84 13.28 9.45 -8.96
C GLU A 84 13.11 10.93 -8.63
N ASP A 85 11.92 11.33 -8.17
CA ASP A 85 11.62 12.70 -7.74
C ASP A 85 11.99 12.97 -6.28
N GLY A 86 12.63 12.01 -5.60
CA GLY A 86 13.12 12.19 -4.24
C GLY A 86 12.15 11.79 -3.15
N TRP A 87 11.08 11.08 -3.49
CA TRP A 87 10.10 10.60 -2.51
C TRP A 87 10.48 9.25 -1.94
N LYS A 88 10.07 9.00 -0.70
CA LYS A 88 10.07 7.68 -0.10
C LYS A 88 8.70 7.06 -0.30
N VAL A 89 8.67 5.80 -0.71
CA VAL A 89 7.42 5.11 -1.09
C VAL A 89 7.22 3.90 -0.20
N TYR A 90 6.05 3.84 0.45
CA TYR A 90 5.68 2.74 1.34
C TYR A 90 4.41 2.07 0.86
N PHE A 91 4.35 0.77 1.04
CA PHE A 91 3.14 -0.03 0.79
C PHE A 91 2.75 -0.69 2.10
N LEU A 92 1.52 -0.42 2.54
CA LEU A 92 0.96 -0.98 3.76
C LEU A 92 -0.12 -1.99 3.42
N PHE A 93 0.00 -3.18 3.98
CA PHE A 93 -1.01 -4.24 3.85
C PHE A 93 -1.68 -4.43 5.21
N VAL A 94 -3.01 -4.25 5.23
CA VAL A 94 -3.81 -4.38 6.45
C VAL A 94 -4.52 -5.74 6.39
N PHE A 95 -4.00 -6.70 7.15
CA PHE A 95 -4.61 -8.03 7.29
C PHE A 95 -5.59 -8.02 8.47
N THR A 96 -6.33 -9.11 8.63
CA THR A 96 -7.31 -9.19 9.73
C THR A 96 -6.65 -9.29 11.10
N ASP A 97 -5.42 -9.80 11.18
CA ASP A 97 -4.68 -10.02 12.42
C ASP A 97 -3.63 -8.94 12.71
N LYS A 98 -3.06 -8.33 11.68
CA LYS A 98 -2.02 -7.32 11.84
C LYS A 98 -1.80 -6.56 10.55
N SER A 99 -1.01 -5.50 10.62
CA SER A 99 -0.60 -4.74 9.43
C SER A 99 0.90 -4.86 9.24
N GLY A 100 1.31 -4.94 7.98
CA GLY A 100 2.72 -5.01 7.62
C GLY A 100 3.02 -4.08 6.44
N TYR A 101 4.22 -3.53 6.41
CA TYR A 101 4.61 -2.60 5.35
C TYR A 101 5.99 -2.91 4.80
N PHE A 102 6.27 -2.40 3.60
CA PHE A 102 7.63 -2.36 3.09
C PHE A 102 7.88 -1.01 2.43
N GLU A 103 9.16 -0.61 2.41
CA GLU A 103 9.60 0.58 1.68
C GLU A 103 10.12 0.13 0.32
N LEU A 104 9.57 0.70 -0.75
CA LEU A 104 10.07 0.45 -2.10
C LEU A 104 11.38 1.20 -2.29
N LYS A 105 12.41 0.51 -2.76
CA LYS A 105 13.73 1.09 -3.04
C LYS A 105 14.15 0.74 -4.45
N GLU A 106 15.08 1.50 -5.01
CA GLU A 106 15.57 1.30 -6.37
C GLU A 106 16.09 -0.12 -6.62
N ASP A 107 16.64 -0.76 -5.59
CA ASP A 107 17.19 -2.11 -5.67
C ASP A 107 16.21 -3.20 -5.25
N SER A 108 14.94 -2.87 -5.04
CA SER A 108 13.94 -3.87 -4.69
C SER A 108 13.78 -4.89 -5.81
N SER A 109 13.72 -6.16 -5.44
CA SER A 109 13.58 -7.25 -6.38
C SER A 109 12.33 -8.06 -6.06
N PHE A 110 11.45 -8.19 -7.05
CA PHE A 110 10.18 -8.90 -6.89
C PHE A 110 9.99 -9.89 -8.01
N LYS A 111 9.27 -10.97 -7.72
CA LYS A 111 8.79 -11.88 -8.75
C LYS A 111 7.54 -11.26 -9.38
N CYS A 112 7.51 -11.23 -10.69
CA CYS A 112 6.34 -10.76 -11.42
C CYS A 112 5.47 -11.95 -11.80
N LYS A 113 4.16 -11.80 -11.66
CA LYS A 113 3.22 -12.88 -11.99
C LYS A 113 1.99 -12.29 -12.66
N LEU A 114 1.49 -12.96 -13.69
CA LEU A 114 0.22 -12.61 -14.32
C LEU A 114 -0.91 -13.26 -13.53
N THR A 115 -1.92 -12.47 -13.15
CA THR A 115 -3.07 -12.97 -12.39
C THR A 115 -4.37 -12.45 -12.96
N GLY A 116 -5.44 -13.17 -12.66
CA GLY A 116 -6.79 -12.78 -13.00
C GLY A 116 -7.15 -12.98 -14.46
N THR A 117 -8.41 -12.75 -14.78
CA THR A 117 -8.96 -12.96 -16.12
C THR A 117 -8.48 -11.93 -17.13
N ASN A 118 -7.98 -10.80 -16.68
CA ASN A 118 -7.51 -9.70 -17.52
C ASN A 118 -5.98 -9.71 -17.68
N CYS A 119 -5.31 -10.76 -17.24
CA CYS A 119 -3.85 -10.89 -17.31
C CYS A 119 -3.11 -9.67 -16.75
N ILE A 120 -3.64 -9.10 -15.69
CA ILE A 120 -3.00 -7.95 -14.99
C ILE A 120 -1.76 -8.45 -14.28
N GLN A 121 -0.63 -7.80 -14.54
CA GLN A 121 0.61 -8.15 -13.89
C GLN A 121 0.62 -7.68 -12.44
N HIS A 122 1.07 -8.57 -11.57
CA HIS A 122 1.28 -8.27 -10.16
C HIS A 122 2.68 -8.70 -9.75
N TYR A 123 3.25 -7.97 -8.81
CA TYR A 123 4.44 -8.39 -8.11
C TYR A 123 4.07 -9.18 -6.87
N LEU A 124 4.82 -10.23 -6.60
CA LEU A 124 4.66 -11.05 -5.39
C LEU A 124 5.55 -10.49 -4.30
N ILE A 125 4.96 -10.25 -3.14
CA ILE A 125 5.65 -9.70 -1.97
C ILE A 125 5.59 -10.75 -0.87
N PRO A 126 6.72 -11.33 -0.43
CA PRO A 126 6.70 -12.27 0.69
C PRO A 126 6.19 -11.59 1.96
N VAL A 127 5.18 -12.17 2.58
CA VAL A 127 4.59 -11.60 3.79
C VAL A 127 5.64 -11.53 4.92
N GLU A 128 6.55 -12.50 4.97
CA GLU A 128 7.62 -12.51 5.97
C GLU A 128 8.60 -11.34 5.86
N ASP A 129 8.67 -10.71 4.68
CA ASP A 129 9.54 -9.54 4.46
C ASP A 129 8.90 -8.23 4.89
N LEU A 130 7.61 -8.25 5.23
CA LEU A 130 6.90 -7.05 5.70
C LEU A 130 7.30 -6.74 7.14
N LYS A 131 7.55 -5.47 7.41
CA LYS A 131 7.76 -4.99 8.77
C LYS A 131 6.41 -4.74 9.42
N GLU A 132 6.22 -5.20 10.64
CA GLU A 132 4.95 -5.01 11.32
C GLU A 132 4.74 -3.54 11.69
N LEU A 133 3.58 -3.01 11.34
CA LEU A 133 3.15 -1.68 11.76
C LEU A 133 2.37 -1.84 13.05
N LYS A 134 2.91 -1.33 14.14
CA LYS A 134 2.28 -1.42 15.46
C LYS A 134 1.75 -0.08 15.92
N GLU A 135 0.59 -0.11 16.57
CA GLU A 135 0.10 1.07 17.25
C GLU A 135 1.01 1.37 18.44
N THR A 136 1.30 2.65 18.65
CA THR A 136 2.05 3.05 19.83
C THR A 136 1.20 2.84 21.08
N GLU A 137 1.76 2.15 22.06
CA GLU A 137 1.09 1.99 23.35
C GLU A 137 1.29 3.27 24.16
N GLU A 138 0.21 3.75 24.76
CA GLU A 138 0.27 4.89 25.66
C GLU A 138 0.65 4.47 27.07
#